data_a4cf8ed35df29bc1def3604b06ffeb4a
#
_entry.id   a4cf8ed35df29bc1def3604b06ffeb4a
#
_cell.length_a   1.000
_cell.length_b   1.000
_cell.length_c   1.000
_cell.angle_alpha   90.00
_cell.angle_beta   90.00
_cell.angle_gamma   90.00
#
_symmetry.space_group_name_H-M   'P 1'
#
loop_
_entity.id
_entity.type
_entity.pdbx_description
1 polymer ?
#
loop_
_entity_poly.entity_id
_entity_poly.type
_entity_poly.pdbx_seq_one_letter_code
_entity_poly.pdbx_strand_id
1 'polypeptide(L)'
;MNTIKVLLIILRSTRLSIVKICKSVRWGHWSRGHAAVAPIAIGATNRRMGKENFILIPLLSVLLIALISISITGCKKDITINFPAGHNSKVFIEGMLYPGKKPQIFISNSNPFFSSKVTPQQVFARGAVVKITSGATVDILVADSNFNKFRCWWEPFYRGNIAAGYGKTYTLEVSFEGKIYTANTIINQKAVAIESIEYTPEFFDVYGGHDGVIIKITDHPGTRDYYRFQMNRIIDTSVHHAHVLDKFINTCVSGPDEKFPVTDIGRIVFSDENADGQKIGMSIEVTYEYTKDDSGWIFIQSLDKNSAEFYKDLDDQLQAIQNPFVEPVFINTKIPGAIGVFGSGVLSDSVLFIYPRDHP
;
A
#
# COMPACT_ATOMS: atom_id res chain seq x y z
N MET A 1 42.00 3.66 -38.20
CA MET A 1 41.80 2.58 -37.22
C MET A 1 40.84 2.95 -36.06
N ASN A 2 40.30 4.17 -36.05
CA ASN A 2 39.39 4.64 -34.96
C ASN A 2 37.89 4.62 -35.27
N THR A 3 37.49 4.53 -36.53
CA THR A 3 36.06 4.55 -36.92
C THR A 3 35.34 3.22 -36.67
N ILE A 4 36.04 2.11 -36.73
CA ILE A 4 35.45 0.77 -36.51
C ILE A 4 35.17 0.53 -35.03
N LYS A 5 35.96 1.10 -34.10
CA LYS A 5 35.69 1.00 -32.64
C LYS A 5 34.45 1.76 -32.19
N VAL A 6 34.17 2.89 -32.81
CA VAL A 6 32.96 3.69 -32.47
C VAL A 6 31.71 2.98 -32.97
N LEU A 7 31.73 2.36 -34.14
CA LEU A 7 30.59 1.62 -34.67
C LEU A 7 30.26 0.38 -33.84
N LEU A 8 31.28 -0.31 -33.31
CA LEU A 8 31.11 -1.48 -32.42
C LEU A 8 30.56 -1.12 -31.04
N ILE A 9 30.83 0.08 -30.55
CA ILE A 9 30.29 0.58 -29.27
C ILE A 9 28.81 0.96 -29.43
N ILE A 10 28.42 1.57 -30.54
CA ILE A 10 27.03 1.91 -30.85
C ILE A 10 26.18 0.64 -31.02
N LEU A 11 26.67 -0.37 -31.73
CA LEU A 11 25.97 -1.64 -31.91
C LEU A 11 25.84 -2.47 -30.62
N ARG A 12 26.79 -2.35 -29.68
CA ARG A 12 26.65 -2.98 -28.34
C ARG A 12 25.63 -2.25 -27.46
N SER A 13 25.58 -0.93 -27.51
CA SER A 13 24.61 -0.12 -26.77
C SER A 13 23.17 -0.40 -27.22
N THR A 14 22.93 -0.50 -28.53
CA THR A 14 21.60 -0.78 -29.07
C THR A 14 21.12 -2.21 -28.79
N ARG A 15 22.04 -3.21 -28.76
CA ARG A 15 21.67 -4.58 -28.40
C ARG A 15 21.24 -4.73 -26.94
N LEU A 16 21.83 -4.00 -26.01
CA LEU A 16 21.44 -4.03 -24.60
C LEU A 16 20.06 -3.37 -24.37
N SER A 17 19.72 -2.33 -25.13
CA SER A 17 18.41 -1.66 -25.01
C SER A 17 17.26 -2.51 -25.59
N ILE A 18 17.48 -3.21 -26.69
CA ILE A 18 16.45 -4.07 -27.33
C ILE A 18 16.18 -5.32 -26.47
N VAL A 19 17.19 -5.89 -25.81
CA VAL A 19 17.00 -7.05 -24.93
C VAL A 19 16.26 -6.69 -23.63
N LYS A 20 16.37 -5.44 -23.15
CA LYS A 20 15.60 -4.98 -21.98
C LYS A 20 14.11 -4.73 -22.30
N ILE A 21 13.79 -4.29 -23.52
CA ILE A 21 12.39 -4.04 -23.93
C ILE A 21 11.63 -5.35 -24.17
N CYS A 22 12.30 -6.41 -24.67
CA CYS A 22 11.65 -7.72 -24.87
C CYS A 22 11.39 -8.51 -23.57
N LYS A 23 12.01 -8.14 -22.42
CA LYS A 23 11.75 -8.83 -21.14
C LYS A 23 10.56 -8.30 -20.36
N SER A 24 9.97 -7.16 -20.76
CA SER A 24 8.84 -6.56 -20.04
C SER A 24 7.46 -6.92 -20.61
N VAL A 25 7.36 -7.70 -21.69
CA VAL A 25 6.08 -8.19 -22.23
C VAL A 25 5.98 -9.69 -21.95
N ARG A 26 5.43 -10.04 -20.80
CA ARG A 26 4.99 -11.41 -20.47
C ARG A 26 3.66 -11.66 -21.17
N TRP A 27 3.70 -12.38 -22.28
CA TRP A 27 2.49 -12.92 -22.89
C TRP A 27 2.02 -14.14 -22.10
N GLY A 28 0.73 -14.17 -21.80
CA GLY A 28 0.08 -15.23 -21.07
C GLY A 28 0.18 -16.60 -21.76
N HIS A 29 0.20 -17.63 -20.93
CA HIS A 29 0.15 -19.05 -21.29
C HIS A 29 -1.10 -19.35 -22.14
N TRP A 30 -0.88 -19.75 -23.38
CA TRP A 30 -1.85 -20.50 -24.15
C TRP A 30 -1.45 -21.97 -24.21
N SER A 31 -2.42 -22.82 -23.91
CA SER A 31 -2.30 -24.27 -23.78
C SER A 31 -1.89 -24.96 -25.09
N ARG A 32 -1.17 -26.04 -24.92
CA ARG A 32 -0.59 -26.92 -25.92
C ARG A 32 -1.66 -27.54 -26.82
N GLY A 33 -1.55 -27.30 -28.13
CA GLY A 33 -2.07 -28.16 -29.16
C GLY A 33 -0.87 -28.64 -30.01
N HIS A 34 -0.62 -29.94 -30.02
CA HIS A 34 0.39 -30.56 -30.86
C HIS A 34 -0.05 -30.52 -32.33
N ALA A 35 0.65 -29.77 -33.18
CA ALA A 35 0.63 -29.95 -34.61
C ALA A 35 2.06 -30.17 -35.10
N ALA A 36 2.32 -31.34 -35.65
CA ALA A 36 3.57 -31.71 -36.25
C ALA A 36 3.80 -30.87 -37.52
N VAL A 37 4.86 -30.07 -37.55
CA VAL A 37 5.30 -29.34 -38.73
C VAL A 37 6.40 -30.15 -39.41
N ALA A 38 6.12 -30.60 -40.65
CA ALA A 38 7.06 -31.26 -41.51
C ALA A 38 8.18 -30.28 -41.95
N PRO A 39 9.45 -30.75 -42.14
CA PRO A 39 10.52 -29.89 -42.59
C PRO A 39 10.38 -29.53 -44.07
N ILE A 40 10.29 -28.24 -44.34
CA ILE A 40 10.34 -27.72 -45.72
C ILE A 40 11.81 -27.76 -46.18
N ALA A 41 12.09 -28.60 -47.16
CA ALA A 41 13.41 -28.62 -47.80
C ALA A 41 13.55 -27.37 -48.69
N ILE A 42 14.43 -26.45 -48.29
CA ILE A 42 14.81 -25.26 -49.07
C ILE A 42 15.83 -25.73 -50.13
N GLY A 43 15.32 -25.93 -51.36
CA GLY A 43 16.17 -26.17 -52.51
C GLY A 43 17.02 -24.93 -52.84
N ALA A 44 18.33 -25.04 -52.68
CA ALA A 44 19.29 -24.00 -53.05
C ALA A 44 19.38 -23.92 -54.60
N THR A 45 18.62 -23.01 -55.23
CA THR A 45 18.84 -22.65 -56.63
C THR A 45 19.98 -21.62 -56.73
N ASN A 46 21.08 -22.09 -57.22
CA ASN A 46 22.28 -21.29 -57.48
C ASN A 46 22.06 -20.44 -58.73
N ARG A 47 21.42 -19.27 -58.62
CA ARG A 47 21.34 -18.25 -59.68
C ARG A 47 22.55 -17.35 -59.57
N ARG A 48 23.45 -17.39 -60.54
CA ARG A 48 24.53 -16.41 -60.75
C ARG A 48 23.88 -15.01 -60.86
N MET A 49 24.02 -14.19 -59.83
CA MET A 49 23.66 -12.79 -59.88
C MET A 49 24.70 -12.02 -60.68
N GLY A 50 24.28 -11.26 -61.68
CA GLY A 50 25.13 -10.43 -62.53
C GLY A 50 25.81 -9.32 -61.72
N LYS A 51 26.98 -8.90 -62.13
CA LYS A 51 27.84 -7.91 -61.45
C LYS A 51 27.18 -6.55 -61.20
N GLU A 52 26.07 -6.25 -61.85
CA GLU A 52 25.38 -4.94 -61.72
C GLU A 52 24.54 -4.79 -60.46
N ASN A 53 24.13 -5.88 -59.80
CA ASN A 53 23.30 -5.83 -58.61
C ASN A 53 24.09 -5.65 -57.29
N PHE A 54 25.42 -5.67 -57.35
CA PHE A 54 26.26 -5.65 -56.14
C PHE A 54 26.29 -4.26 -55.44
N ILE A 55 25.97 -3.19 -56.17
CA ILE A 55 25.95 -1.81 -55.65
C ILE A 55 24.54 -1.41 -55.17
N LEU A 56 23.49 -1.97 -55.78
CA LEU A 56 22.10 -1.60 -55.48
C LEU A 56 21.64 -2.10 -54.13
N ILE A 57 22.07 -3.28 -53.70
CA ILE A 57 21.66 -3.90 -52.42
C ILE A 57 22.15 -3.10 -51.20
N PRO A 58 23.44 -2.66 -51.12
CA PRO A 58 23.92 -1.85 -50.01
C PRO A 58 23.28 -0.45 -49.99
N LEU A 59 22.98 0.14 -51.16
CA LEU A 59 22.28 1.42 -51.23
C LEU A 59 20.83 1.32 -50.71
N LEU A 60 20.12 0.26 -51.05
CA LEU A 60 18.75 0.02 -50.56
C LEU A 60 18.73 -0.24 -49.04
N SER A 61 19.73 -0.95 -48.52
CA SER A 61 19.84 -1.19 -47.07
C SER A 61 20.13 0.08 -46.27
N VAL A 62 21.02 0.97 -46.79
CA VAL A 62 21.28 2.28 -46.16
C VAL A 62 20.03 3.18 -46.20
N LEU A 63 19.29 3.18 -47.31
CA LEU A 63 18.05 3.94 -47.44
C LEU A 63 16.98 3.42 -46.47
N LEU A 64 16.86 2.12 -46.32
CA LEU A 64 15.93 1.51 -45.38
C LEU A 64 16.25 1.83 -43.91
N ILE A 65 17.55 1.79 -43.55
CA ILE A 65 18.05 2.17 -42.23
C ILE A 65 17.76 3.67 -41.95
N ALA A 66 17.99 4.52 -42.94
CA ALA A 66 17.71 5.95 -42.83
C ALA A 66 16.21 6.23 -42.65
N LEU A 67 15.32 5.54 -43.38
CA LEU A 67 13.88 5.62 -43.23
C LEU A 67 13.39 5.13 -41.85
N ILE A 68 13.95 4.04 -41.33
CA ILE A 68 13.63 3.53 -39.99
C ILE A 68 14.12 4.49 -38.92
N SER A 69 15.27 5.15 -39.09
CA SER A 69 15.80 6.13 -38.14
C SER A 69 14.94 7.40 -38.04
N ILE A 70 14.32 7.84 -39.13
CA ILE A 70 13.41 8.98 -39.18
C ILE A 70 12.07 8.66 -38.49
N SER A 71 11.62 7.41 -38.54
CA SER A 71 10.37 6.98 -37.92
C SER A 71 10.47 6.83 -36.38
N ILE A 72 11.67 6.81 -35.80
CA ILE A 72 11.90 6.64 -34.37
C ILE A 72 11.98 8.01 -33.64
N THR A 73 12.02 9.12 -34.34
CA THR A 73 11.93 10.44 -33.71
C THR A 73 10.49 10.69 -33.22
N GLY A 74 10.13 10.04 -32.13
CA GLY A 74 8.87 10.31 -31.44
C GLY A 74 8.89 11.76 -30.95
N CYS A 75 7.93 12.58 -31.41
CA CYS A 75 7.72 13.90 -30.86
C CYS A 75 7.39 13.77 -29.37
N LYS A 76 8.33 14.13 -28.49
CA LYS A 76 7.99 14.44 -27.11
C LYS A 76 7.15 15.72 -27.14
N LYS A 77 5.84 15.57 -26.98
CA LYS A 77 4.97 16.70 -26.70
C LYS A 77 4.99 16.95 -25.21
N ASP A 78 5.68 17.97 -24.77
CA ASP A 78 5.57 18.42 -23.37
C ASP A 78 4.15 18.96 -23.17
N ILE A 79 3.35 18.22 -22.44
CA ILE A 79 2.01 18.65 -22.05
C ILE A 79 2.18 19.46 -20.78
N THR A 80 2.06 20.77 -20.89
CA THR A 80 1.92 21.64 -19.72
C THR A 80 0.51 21.47 -19.20
N ILE A 81 0.35 20.69 -18.12
CA ILE A 81 -0.93 20.55 -17.45
C ILE A 81 -1.10 21.80 -16.58
N ASN A 82 -1.98 22.69 -16.99
CA ASN A 82 -2.42 23.80 -16.15
C ASN A 82 -3.39 23.24 -15.12
N PHE A 83 -2.91 23.00 -13.90
CA PHE A 83 -3.78 22.67 -12.78
C PHE A 83 -4.63 23.90 -12.44
N PRO A 84 -5.93 23.72 -12.09
CA PRO A 84 -6.74 24.81 -11.59
C PRO A 84 -6.01 25.46 -10.41
N ALA A 85 -5.81 26.75 -10.48
CA ALA A 85 -5.25 27.53 -9.38
C ALA A 85 -6.24 27.43 -8.20
N GLY A 86 -5.82 26.81 -7.09
CA GLY A 86 -6.59 26.74 -5.86
C GLY A 86 -6.87 25.31 -5.38
N HIS A 87 -5.88 24.70 -4.73
CA HIS A 87 -6.17 23.58 -3.86
C HIS A 87 -6.81 24.09 -2.58
N ASN A 88 -8.12 23.84 -2.41
CA ASN A 88 -8.77 24.06 -1.12
C ASN A 88 -8.32 22.95 -0.18
N SER A 89 -7.38 23.25 0.70
CA SER A 89 -6.91 22.29 1.70
C SER A 89 -8.09 21.81 2.56
N LYS A 90 -8.19 20.50 2.71
CA LYS A 90 -9.13 19.87 3.63
C LYS A 90 -8.39 19.35 4.84
N VAL A 91 -8.99 19.49 6.00
CA VAL A 91 -8.48 18.91 7.24
C VAL A 91 -8.81 17.43 7.25
N PHE A 92 -7.82 16.62 7.58
CA PHE A 92 -7.95 15.19 7.83
C PHE A 92 -7.81 14.95 9.33
N ILE A 93 -8.77 14.23 9.93
CA ILE A 93 -8.79 13.92 11.36
C ILE A 93 -9.00 12.42 11.52
N GLU A 94 -8.08 11.75 12.21
CA GLU A 94 -8.18 10.33 12.53
C GLU A 94 -7.92 10.13 14.02
N GLY A 95 -8.84 9.44 14.69
CA GLY A 95 -8.70 9.07 16.09
C GLY A 95 -9.45 7.79 16.41
N MET A 96 -8.73 6.81 16.96
CA MET A 96 -9.29 5.55 17.42
C MET A 96 -9.10 5.41 18.92
N LEU A 97 -10.20 5.22 19.65
CA LEU A 97 -10.20 5.00 21.08
C LEU A 97 -10.23 3.50 21.40
N TYR A 98 -9.34 3.09 22.29
CA TYR A 98 -9.27 1.72 22.80
C TYR A 98 -9.35 1.74 24.33
N PRO A 99 -10.07 0.80 24.98
CA PRO A 99 -10.13 0.71 26.45
C PRO A 99 -8.75 0.64 27.07
N GLY A 100 -8.53 1.41 28.13
CA GLY A 100 -7.27 1.46 28.86
C GLY A 100 -6.12 2.21 28.17
N LYS A 101 -6.31 2.68 26.91
CA LYS A 101 -5.30 3.45 26.19
C LYS A 101 -5.60 4.94 26.21
N LYS A 102 -4.53 5.76 26.26
CA LYS A 102 -4.64 7.21 26.11
C LYS A 102 -4.95 7.55 24.66
N PRO A 103 -5.86 8.51 24.40
CA PRO A 103 -6.18 8.92 23.04
C PRO A 103 -5.00 9.46 22.26
N GLN A 104 -4.94 9.14 20.97
CA GLN A 104 -4.06 9.74 19.99
C GLN A 104 -4.89 10.19 18.80
N ILE A 105 -4.86 11.49 18.50
CA ILE A 105 -5.61 12.08 17.40
C ILE A 105 -4.64 12.65 16.37
N PHE A 106 -4.67 12.11 15.18
CA PHE A 106 -3.87 12.57 14.04
C PHE A 106 -4.66 13.63 13.28
N ILE A 107 -4.06 14.80 13.09
CA ILE A 107 -4.67 15.91 12.35
C ILE A 107 -3.68 16.42 11.32
N SER A 108 -4.09 16.43 10.07
CA SER A 108 -3.26 16.90 8.96
C SER A 108 -4.06 17.68 7.94
N ASN A 109 -3.34 18.44 7.11
CA ASN A 109 -3.92 19.14 5.98
C ASN A 109 -3.68 18.35 4.69
N SER A 110 -4.69 18.28 3.81
CA SER A 110 -4.48 17.74 2.48
C SER A 110 -3.58 18.66 1.66
N ASN A 111 -2.73 18.05 0.82
CA ASN A 111 -1.82 18.76 -0.08
C ASN A 111 -2.26 18.63 -1.54
N PRO A 112 -1.91 19.58 -2.40
CA PRO A 112 -1.99 19.41 -3.84
C PRO A 112 -1.20 18.15 -4.27
N PHE A 113 -1.64 17.49 -5.33
CA PHE A 113 -1.04 16.24 -5.82
C PHE A 113 0.49 16.35 -6.09
N PHE A 114 0.96 17.51 -6.56
CA PHE A 114 2.38 17.76 -6.81
C PHE A 114 3.07 18.55 -5.69
N SER A 115 2.54 18.52 -4.49
CA SER A 115 3.20 19.16 -3.36
C SER A 115 4.51 18.45 -3.02
N SER A 116 5.55 19.25 -2.72
CA SER A 116 6.80 18.71 -2.16
C SER A 116 6.70 18.30 -0.68
N LYS A 117 5.58 18.60 -0.03
CA LYS A 117 5.33 18.22 1.36
C LYS A 117 4.86 16.76 1.39
N VAL A 118 5.74 15.87 1.80
CA VAL A 118 5.50 14.41 1.76
C VAL A 118 5.63 13.72 3.12
N THR A 119 6.14 14.42 4.14
CA THR A 119 6.30 13.84 5.47
C THR A 119 5.16 14.21 6.41
N PRO A 120 4.82 13.36 7.40
CA PRO A 120 3.78 13.66 8.38
C PRO A 120 3.98 15.00 9.09
N GLN A 121 5.23 15.38 9.39
CA GLN A 121 5.51 16.66 10.04
C GLN A 121 5.17 17.88 9.17
N GLN A 122 5.32 17.76 7.85
CA GLN A 122 5.07 18.87 6.92
C GLN A 122 3.59 19.13 6.70
N VAL A 123 2.75 18.11 6.89
CA VAL A 123 1.29 18.19 6.71
C VAL A 123 0.54 18.32 8.04
N PHE A 124 1.22 18.15 9.18
CA PHE A 124 0.60 18.21 10.50
C PHE A 124 -0.07 19.55 10.75
N ALA A 125 -1.32 19.53 11.20
CA ALA A 125 -2.11 20.71 11.57
C ALA A 125 -1.66 21.25 12.94
N ARG A 126 -0.57 22.02 12.91
CA ARG A 126 -0.01 22.64 14.13
C ARG A 126 -0.96 23.72 14.66
N GLY A 127 -1.08 23.79 15.99
CA GLY A 127 -1.89 24.81 16.66
C GLY A 127 -3.39 24.49 16.71
N ALA A 128 -3.81 23.27 16.37
CA ALA A 128 -5.17 22.84 16.65
C ALA A 128 -5.38 22.72 18.18
N VAL A 129 -6.56 23.13 18.63
CA VAL A 129 -7.02 22.87 20.02
C VAL A 129 -7.89 21.64 19.97
N VAL A 130 -7.46 20.56 20.63
CA VAL A 130 -8.11 19.26 20.58
C VAL A 130 -8.62 18.90 21.98
N LYS A 131 -9.89 18.57 22.07
CA LYS A 131 -10.55 18.24 23.31
C LYS A 131 -11.40 16.97 23.15
N ILE A 132 -11.31 16.07 24.12
CA ILE A 132 -12.18 14.89 24.23
C ILE A 132 -12.97 14.99 25.53
N THR A 133 -14.28 14.88 25.42
CA THR A 133 -15.20 14.95 26.56
C THR A 133 -15.94 13.62 26.75
N SER A 134 -16.06 13.16 28.00
CA SER A 134 -16.87 12.01 28.37
C SER A 134 -17.58 12.28 29.69
N GLY A 135 -18.90 12.49 29.63
CA GLY A 135 -19.67 12.98 30.76
C GLY A 135 -19.15 14.33 31.27
N ALA A 136 -18.78 14.41 32.56
CA ALA A 136 -18.20 15.61 33.16
C ALA A 136 -16.67 15.70 32.97
N THR A 137 -16.04 14.69 32.40
CA THR A 137 -14.58 14.65 32.25
C THR A 137 -14.20 15.29 30.92
N VAL A 138 -13.23 16.21 30.96
CA VAL A 138 -12.66 16.87 29.78
C VAL A 138 -11.16 16.59 29.74
N ASP A 139 -10.66 16.05 28.63
CA ASP A 139 -9.26 15.87 28.35
C ASP A 139 -8.83 16.83 27.24
N ILE A 140 -7.90 17.73 27.53
CA ILE A 140 -7.31 18.64 26.55
C ILE A 140 -6.01 18.01 26.07
N LEU A 141 -5.98 17.66 24.78
CA LEU A 141 -4.87 16.94 24.18
C LEU A 141 -3.71 17.90 23.86
N VAL A 142 -2.51 17.42 24.03
CA VAL A 142 -1.26 18.15 23.74
C VAL A 142 -0.58 17.58 22.50
N ALA A 143 0.07 18.44 21.71
CA ALA A 143 0.85 18.02 20.57
C ALA A 143 2.06 17.19 21.06
N ASP A 144 2.26 16.04 20.41
CA ASP A 144 3.32 15.09 20.69
C ASP A 144 3.77 14.41 19.36
N SER A 145 4.78 13.57 19.42
CA SER A 145 5.23 12.84 18.24
C SER A 145 5.98 11.58 18.62
N ASN A 146 5.85 10.54 17.78
CA ASN A 146 6.67 9.33 17.85
C ASN A 146 7.68 9.33 16.70
N PHE A 147 8.90 8.88 16.96
CA PHE A 147 9.87 8.68 15.91
C PHE A 147 9.73 7.26 15.35
N ASN A 148 9.34 7.16 14.09
CA ASN A 148 9.28 5.90 13.36
C ASN A 148 10.68 5.61 12.78
N LYS A 149 11.43 4.74 13.43
CA LYS A 149 12.77 4.35 12.99
C LYS A 149 12.76 3.68 11.63
N PHE A 150 11.76 2.86 11.36
CA PHE A 150 11.63 2.13 10.11
C PHE A 150 11.47 3.06 8.90
N ARG A 151 10.62 4.11 9.04
CA ARG A 151 10.38 5.11 8.00
C ARG A 151 11.30 6.32 8.07
N CYS A 152 12.12 6.40 9.13
CA CYS A 152 13.04 7.51 9.40
C CYS A 152 12.35 8.88 9.44
N TRP A 153 11.21 8.98 10.10
CA TRP A 153 10.50 10.24 10.26
C TRP A 153 9.76 10.33 11.60
N TRP A 154 9.37 11.56 11.98
CA TRP A 154 8.50 11.81 13.10
C TRP A 154 7.03 11.72 12.65
N GLU A 155 6.21 11.09 13.47
CA GLU A 155 4.76 10.97 13.30
C GLU A 155 4.07 11.81 14.38
N PRO A 156 3.70 13.07 14.09
CA PRO A 156 3.08 13.96 15.05
C PRO A 156 1.59 13.65 15.22
N PHE A 157 1.10 13.83 16.45
CA PHE A 157 -0.30 13.65 16.83
C PHE A 157 -0.63 14.50 18.04
N TYR A 158 -1.90 14.54 18.43
CA TYR A 158 -2.36 15.11 19.69
C TYR A 158 -2.63 13.99 20.69
N ARG A 159 -1.97 14.03 21.83
CA ARG A 159 -2.04 13.01 22.89
C ARG A 159 -2.91 13.45 24.05
N GLY A 160 -3.90 12.60 24.41
CA GLY A 160 -4.65 12.74 25.64
C GLY A 160 -3.90 12.23 26.87
N ASN A 161 -4.35 12.61 28.03
CA ASN A 161 -3.81 12.20 29.31
C ASN A 161 -4.68 11.16 30.03
N ILE A 162 -5.95 11.09 29.67
CA ILE A 162 -6.94 10.25 30.33
C ILE A 162 -7.21 9.00 29.49
N ALA A 163 -6.98 7.83 30.07
CA ALA A 163 -7.24 6.58 29.38
C ALA A 163 -8.75 6.39 29.11
N ALA A 164 -9.08 5.93 27.92
CA ALA A 164 -10.46 5.67 27.52
C ALA A 164 -11.01 4.45 28.28
N GLY A 165 -12.27 4.54 28.69
CA GLY A 165 -12.97 3.49 29.43
C GLY A 165 -14.05 2.80 28.59
N TYR A 166 -14.24 1.51 28.81
CA TYR A 166 -15.32 0.73 28.19
C TYR A 166 -16.71 1.22 28.64
N GLY A 167 -17.69 1.15 27.75
CA GLY A 167 -19.08 1.55 28.00
C GLY A 167 -19.31 3.06 28.03
N LYS A 168 -18.32 3.88 27.71
CA LYS A 168 -18.42 5.33 27.75
C LYS A 168 -18.56 5.93 26.35
N THR A 169 -19.34 7.01 26.27
CA THR A 169 -19.44 7.86 25.08
C THR A 169 -18.40 8.97 25.16
N TYR A 170 -17.77 9.25 24.02
CA TYR A 170 -16.76 10.27 23.85
C TYR A 170 -17.14 11.25 22.75
N THR A 171 -16.95 12.54 23.01
CA THR A 171 -17.10 13.60 22.02
C THR A 171 -15.74 14.22 21.76
N LEU A 172 -15.28 14.17 20.52
CA LEU A 172 -14.13 14.91 20.02
C LEU A 172 -14.57 16.31 19.59
N GLU A 173 -13.80 17.32 19.95
CA GLU A 173 -13.88 18.68 19.43
C GLU A 173 -12.49 19.12 19.00
N VAL A 174 -12.36 19.52 17.73
CA VAL A 174 -11.12 20.07 17.16
C VAL A 174 -11.40 21.47 16.67
N SER A 175 -10.72 22.47 17.25
CA SER A 175 -10.74 23.86 16.76
C SER A 175 -9.45 24.12 15.98
N PHE A 176 -9.57 24.41 14.69
CA PHE A 176 -8.46 24.68 13.81
C PHE A 176 -8.81 25.66 12.70
N GLU A 177 -7.97 26.67 12.46
CA GLU A 177 -8.15 27.71 11.44
C GLU A 177 -9.55 28.36 11.45
N GLY A 178 -10.06 28.65 12.66
CA GLY A 178 -11.36 29.30 12.87
C GLY A 178 -12.58 28.40 12.64
N LYS A 179 -12.38 27.11 12.41
CA LYS A 179 -13.43 26.10 12.27
C LYS A 179 -13.43 25.14 13.44
N ILE A 180 -14.61 24.61 13.75
CA ILE A 180 -14.79 23.59 14.79
C ILE A 180 -15.33 22.33 14.12
N TYR A 181 -14.66 21.21 14.40
CA TYR A 181 -15.04 19.88 13.94
C TYR A 181 -15.42 19.05 15.14
N THR A 182 -16.56 18.35 15.07
CA THR A 182 -17.06 17.54 16.16
C THR A 182 -17.44 16.15 15.68
N ALA A 183 -17.17 15.14 16.52
CA ALA A 183 -17.58 13.77 16.27
C ALA A 183 -17.77 13.02 17.59
N ASN A 184 -18.57 11.95 17.56
CA ASN A 184 -18.85 11.13 18.72
C ASN A 184 -18.54 9.66 18.44
N THR A 185 -18.12 8.95 19.48
CA THR A 185 -18.00 7.49 19.46
C THR A 185 -18.36 6.92 20.84
N ILE A 186 -18.66 5.63 20.87
CA ILE A 186 -18.89 4.86 22.09
C ILE A 186 -18.06 3.59 22.06
N ILE A 187 -17.36 3.29 23.16
CA ILE A 187 -16.59 2.03 23.28
C ILE A 187 -17.50 0.97 23.90
N ASN A 188 -18.19 0.22 23.05
CA ASN A 188 -19.11 -0.85 23.49
C ASN A 188 -18.96 -2.15 22.69
N GLN A 189 -17.99 -2.21 21.77
CA GLN A 189 -17.68 -3.40 21.00
C GLN A 189 -17.22 -4.51 21.95
N LYS A 190 -17.52 -5.76 21.62
CA LYS A 190 -17.05 -6.91 22.35
C LYS A 190 -15.75 -7.42 21.73
N ALA A 191 -14.77 -7.76 22.56
CA ALA A 191 -13.58 -8.46 22.08
C ALA A 191 -13.96 -9.88 21.67
N VAL A 192 -13.45 -10.34 20.52
CA VAL A 192 -13.58 -11.74 20.11
C VAL A 192 -12.36 -12.55 20.55
N ALA A 193 -12.56 -13.85 20.77
CA ALA A 193 -11.45 -14.76 21.00
C ALA A 193 -10.93 -15.32 19.66
N ILE A 194 -9.61 -15.35 19.48
CA ILE A 194 -8.98 -16.07 18.38
C ILE A 194 -8.95 -17.56 18.78
N GLU A 195 -9.69 -18.40 18.05
CA GLU A 195 -9.77 -19.83 18.30
C GLU A 195 -8.56 -20.59 17.75
N SER A 196 -8.16 -20.26 16.52
CA SER A 196 -7.00 -20.85 15.88
C SER A 196 -6.38 -19.90 14.86
N ILE A 197 -5.08 -20.11 14.60
CA ILE A 197 -4.32 -19.50 13.51
C ILE A 197 -3.69 -20.65 12.75
N GLU A 198 -4.06 -20.81 11.49
CA GLU A 198 -3.58 -21.87 10.59
C GLU A 198 -2.74 -21.24 9.49
N TYR A 199 -1.49 -21.69 9.36
CA TYR A 199 -0.63 -21.25 8.26
C TYR A 199 -1.09 -21.89 6.94
N THR A 200 -1.19 -21.07 5.90
CA THR A 200 -1.52 -21.51 4.55
C THR A 200 -0.34 -21.18 3.63
N PRO A 201 0.32 -22.20 3.04
CA PRO A 201 1.51 -21.98 2.21
C PRO A 201 1.21 -21.32 0.88
N GLU A 202 -0.03 -21.32 0.43
CA GLU A 202 -0.43 -20.73 -0.83
C GLU A 202 -1.94 -20.41 -0.81
N PHE A 203 -2.25 -19.14 -1.03
CA PHE A 203 -3.61 -18.71 -1.38
C PHE A 203 -3.72 -18.60 -2.90
N PHE A 204 -4.77 -19.19 -3.47
CA PHE A 204 -5.08 -19.06 -4.89
C PHE A 204 -5.92 -17.81 -5.09
N ASP A 205 -5.27 -16.71 -5.38
CA ASP A 205 -5.92 -15.46 -5.75
C ASP A 205 -5.60 -15.04 -7.19
N VAL A 206 -6.06 -13.86 -7.59
CA VAL A 206 -5.86 -13.31 -8.95
C VAL A 206 -4.38 -12.99 -9.23
N TYR A 207 -3.56 -12.84 -8.20
CA TYR A 207 -2.16 -12.41 -8.28
C TYR A 207 -1.16 -13.57 -8.22
N GLY A 208 -1.62 -14.79 -7.89
CA GLY A 208 -0.78 -15.98 -7.78
C GLY A 208 -0.31 -16.25 -6.34
N GLY A 209 0.34 -17.39 -6.13
CA GLY A 209 0.61 -17.97 -4.84
C GLY A 209 1.28 -17.06 -3.81
N HIS A 210 0.48 -16.57 -2.89
CA HIS A 210 0.91 -15.87 -1.69
C HIS A 210 0.65 -16.77 -0.49
N ASP A 211 1.53 -16.74 0.49
CA ASP A 211 1.30 -17.43 1.74
C ASP A 211 0.70 -16.51 2.81
N GLY A 212 0.22 -17.11 3.89
CA GLY A 212 -0.38 -16.34 4.97
C GLY A 212 -1.01 -17.21 6.03
N VAL A 213 -1.99 -16.64 6.71
CA VAL A 213 -2.69 -17.31 7.80
C VAL A 213 -4.20 -17.27 7.63
N ILE A 214 -4.88 -18.31 8.09
CA ILE A 214 -6.33 -18.32 8.29
C ILE A 214 -6.59 -18.21 9.78
N ILE A 215 -7.24 -17.12 10.18
CA ILE A 215 -7.60 -16.85 11.57
C ILE A 215 -9.06 -17.20 11.77
N LYS A 216 -9.36 -18.05 12.73
CA LYS A 216 -10.73 -18.43 13.08
C LYS A 216 -11.14 -17.74 14.36
N ILE A 217 -12.30 -17.10 14.34
CA ILE A 217 -12.97 -16.47 15.48
C ILE A 217 -14.41 -16.96 15.56
N THR A 218 -15.03 -16.88 16.73
CA THR A 218 -16.47 -17.01 16.86
C THR A 218 -17.07 -15.64 17.13
N ASP A 219 -18.03 -15.27 16.30
CA ASP A 219 -18.75 -14.01 16.38
C ASP A 219 -19.75 -13.98 17.55
N HIS A 220 -20.10 -12.78 18.02
CA HIS A 220 -21.11 -12.60 19.07
C HIS A 220 -22.50 -12.47 18.45
N PRO A 221 -23.48 -13.32 18.84
CA PRO A 221 -24.79 -13.27 18.23
C PRO A 221 -25.59 -12.01 18.61
N GLY A 222 -26.43 -11.57 17.68
CA GLY A 222 -27.47 -10.56 17.90
C GLY A 222 -27.03 -9.11 17.69
N THR A 223 -25.80 -8.87 17.25
CA THR A 223 -25.31 -7.52 16.88
C THR A 223 -24.54 -7.63 15.59
N ARG A 224 -24.57 -6.58 14.77
CA ARG A 224 -23.72 -6.49 13.60
C ARG A 224 -22.33 -6.03 14.01
N ASP A 225 -21.35 -6.91 13.89
CA ASP A 225 -20.00 -6.70 14.33
C ASP A 225 -19.02 -6.53 13.13
N TYR A 226 -17.91 -5.84 13.38
CA TYR A 226 -16.91 -5.53 12.36
C TYR A 226 -15.52 -5.83 12.89
N TYR A 227 -14.75 -6.56 12.13
CA TYR A 227 -13.44 -7.09 12.53
C TYR A 227 -12.35 -6.67 11.58
N ARG A 228 -11.17 -6.34 12.14
CA ARG A 228 -9.97 -6.03 11.37
C ARG A 228 -8.76 -6.71 11.99
N PHE A 229 -7.90 -7.23 11.14
CA PHE A 229 -6.63 -7.86 11.52
C PHE A 229 -5.61 -6.83 12.03
N GLN A 230 -4.82 -7.23 13.04
CA GLN A 230 -3.61 -6.53 13.46
C GLN A 230 -2.56 -7.55 13.84
N MET A 231 -1.30 -7.29 13.46
CA MET A 231 -0.14 -8.08 13.86
C MET A 231 0.98 -7.15 14.33
N ASN A 232 1.53 -7.44 15.51
CA ASN A 232 2.71 -6.75 16.02
C ASN A 232 3.90 -7.70 15.90
N ARG A 233 4.95 -7.29 15.22
CA ARG A 233 6.16 -8.08 15.01
C ARG A 233 7.42 -7.24 15.05
N ILE A 234 8.54 -7.91 15.13
CA ILE A 234 9.87 -7.31 15.01
C ILE A 234 10.45 -7.76 13.69
N ILE A 235 10.83 -6.82 12.85
CA ILE A 235 11.49 -7.07 11.57
C ILE A 235 12.92 -6.51 11.62
N ASP A 236 13.81 -7.08 10.83
CA ASP A 236 15.17 -6.58 10.68
C ASP A 236 15.39 -5.90 9.33
N THR A 237 16.58 -5.34 9.11
CA THR A 237 16.90 -4.63 7.87
C THR A 237 17.05 -5.53 6.66
N SER A 238 17.27 -6.83 6.86
CA SER A 238 17.42 -7.80 5.76
C SER A 238 16.09 -8.09 5.07
N VAL A 239 14.97 -7.88 5.79
CA VAL A 239 13.60 -8.06 5.30
C VAL A 239 13.14 -6.91 4.41
N HIS A 240 13.94 -5.84 4.32
CA HIS A 240 13.61 -4.71 3.47
C HIS A 240 14.28 -4.84 2.11
N HIS A 241 13.50 -5.05 1.08
CA HIS A 241 13.88 -4.62 -0.25
C HIS A 241 13.95 -3.09 -0.23
N ALA A 242 15.09 -2.57 0.21
CA ALA A 242 15.39 -1.18 0.00
C ALA A 242 15.50 -0.96 -1.50
N HIS A 243 14.40 -0.64 -2.15
CA HIS A 243 14.42 0.08 -3.40
C HIS A 243 14.95 1.47 -3.05
N VAL A 244 16.26 1.57 -2.81
CA VAL A 244 16.92 2.86 -2.66
C VAL A 244 16.88 3.52 -4.03
N LEU A 245 15.77 4.17 -4.31
CA LEU A 245 15.63 5.05 -5.46
C LEU A 245 16.39 6.35 -5.23
N ASP A 246 16.75 6.63 -3.98
CA ASP A 246 17.42 7.84 -3.58
C ASP A 246 18.86 7.58 -3.16
N LYS A 247 19.76 8.47 -3.57
CA LYS A 247 21.17 8.50 -3.17
C LYS A 247 21.36 8.95 -1.71
N PHE A 248 20.31 9.13 -0.96
CA PHE A 248 20.38 9.53 0.44
C PHE A 248 20.79 8.34 1.31
N ILE A 249 21.85 8.54 2.06
CA ILE A 249 22.24 7.61 3.12
C ILE A 249 21.11 7.67 4.16
N ASN A 250 20.42 6.56 4.39
CA ASN A 250 19.49 6.46 5.49
C ASN A 250 20.29 6.44 6.81
N THR A 251 20.36 7.60 7.46
CA THR A 251 21.07 7.77 8.74
C THR A 251 20.31 7.16 9.93
N CYS A 252 19.11 6.66 9.72
CA CYS A 252 18.29 6.05 10.76
C CYS A 252 18.60 4.58 10.99
N VAL A 253 19.31 3.94 10.05
CA VAL A 253 19.73 2.54 10.17
C VAL A 253 21.19 2.53 10.60
N SER A 254 21.45 2.02 11.81
CA SER A 254 22.78 2.01 12.40
C SER A 254 23.63 0.81 11.99
N GLY A 255 23.01 -0.24 11.40
CA GLY A 255 23.69 -1.46 11.01
C GLY A 255 22.80 -2.48 10.31
N PRO A 256 23.36 -3.57 9.76
CA PRO A 256 22.61 -4.57 9.02
C PRO A 256 21.63 -5.39 9.87
N ASP A 257 21.84 -5.44 11.19
CA ASP A 257 21.04 -6.26 12.12
C ASP A 257 20.09 -5.41 13.00
N GLU A 258 19.76 -4.19 12.58
CA GLU A 258 18.86 -3.35 13.37
C GLU A 258 17.43 -3.90 13.27
N LYS A 259 16.79 -4.04 14.45
CA LYS A 259 15.44 -4.55 14.60
C LYS A 259 14.43 -3.44 14.83
N PHE A 260 13.28 -3.56 14.18
CA PHE A 260 12.21 -2.56 14.24
C PHE A 260 10.90 -3.21 14.67
N PRO A 261 10.22 -2.64 15.71
CA PRO A 261 8.85 -3.01 15.99
C PRO A 261 7.94 -2.44 14.90
N VAL A 262 7.13 -3.29 14.29
CA VAL A 262 6.14 -2.91 13.26
C VAL A 262 4.77 -3.41 13.68
N THR A 263 3.78 -2.57 13.48
CA THR A 263 2.36 -2.94 13.61
C THR A 263 1.74 -2.94 12.22
N ASP A 264 1.37 -4.12 11.76
CA ASP A 264 0.64 -4.32 10.52
C ASP A 264 -0.85 -4.33 10.81
N ILE A 265 -1.61 -3.49 10.14
CA ILE A 265 -3.06 -3.44 10.26
C ILE A 265 -3.64 -3.78 8.90
N GLY A 266 -4.50 -4.80 8.87
CA GLY A 266 -5.19 -5.21 7.65
C GLY A 266 -6.04 -4.07 7.10
N ARG A 267 -6.04 -3.89 5.77
CA ARG A 267 -6.87 -2.89 5.12
C ARG A 267 -8.34 -3.27 5.14
N ILE A 268 -8.62 -4.55 4.89
CA ILE A 268 -9.98 -5.08 4.79
C ILE A 268 -10.63 -5.13 6.18
N VAL A 269 -11.86 -4.65 6.24
CA VAL A 269 -12.76 -4.81 7.38
C VAL A 269 -13.75 -5.92 7.04
N PHE A 270 -13.76 -6.96 7.86
CA PHE A 270 -14.71 -8.07 7.77
C PHE A 270 -15.98 -7.73 8.55
N SER A 271 -17.15 -8.14 8.07
CA SER A 271 -18.39 -8.06 8.82
C SER A 271 -19.04 -9.43 8.95
N ASP A 272 -19.83 -9.58 9.97
CA ASP A 272 -20.63 -10.78 10.26
C ASP A 272 -21.93 -10.86 9.45
N GLU A 273 -22.12 -10.03 8.43
CA GLU A 273 -23.39 -9.79 7.73
C GLU A 273 -24.20 -11.06 7.39
N ASN A 274 -23.52 -12.17 7.16
CA ASN A 274 -24.15 -13.47 6.88
C ASN A 274 -23.68 -14.57 7.83
N ALA A 275 -23.09 -14.19 8.97
CA ALA A 275 -22.42 -15.08 9.90
C ALA A 275 -22.64 -14.70 11.37
N ASP A 276 -23.74 -14.01 11.68
CA ASP A 276 -24.10 -13.59 13.04
C ASP A 276 -24.09 -14.79 14.00
N GLY A 277 -23.26 -14.71 15.04
CA GLY A 277 -23.03 -15.76 16.03
C GLY A 277 -22.32 -17.02 15.51
N GLN A 278 -21.75 -16.97 14.31
CA GLN A 278 -21.10 -18.14 13.71
C GLN A 278 -19.58 -18.00 13.76
N LYS A 279 -18.90 -19.09 13.33
CA LYS A 279 -17.45 -19.08 13.14
C LYS A 279 -17.09 -18.38 11.83
N ILE A 280 -16.17 -17.43 11.92
CA ILE A 280 -15.66 -16.65 10.79
C ILE A 280 -14.20 -17.02 10.57
N GLY A 281 -13.84 -17.37 9.34
CA GLY A 281 -12.46 -17.57 8.90
C GLY A 281 -11.96 -16.37 8.11
N MET A 282 -10.89 -15.72 8.58
CA MET A 282 -10.27 -14.59 7.89
C MET A 282 -8.96 -15.04 7.26
N SER A 283 -8.86 -14.96 5.92
CA SER A 283 -7.63 -15.22 5.19
C SER A 283 -6.79 -13.96 5.12
N ILE A 284 -5.60 -14.01 5.66
CA ILE A 284 -4.68 -12.86 5.77
C ILE A 284 -3.38 -13.21 5.05
N GLU A 285 -3.05 -12.44 4.03
CA GLU A 285 -1.75 -12.50 3.36
C GLU A 285 -0.68 -11.84 4.25
N VAL A 286 0.50 -12.41 4.28
CA VAL A 286 1.65 -11.82 4.99
C VAL A 286 2.41 -10.90 4.05
N THR A 287 2.53 -9.63 4.42
CA THR A 287 3.00 -8.56 3.52
C THR A 287 4.51 -8.33 3.50
N TYR A 288 5.26 -8.88 4.45
CA TYR A 288 6.71 -8.69 4.54
C TYR A 288 7.45 -10.01 4.57
N GLU A 289 8.67 -10.01 4.06
CA GLU A 289 9.58 -11.15 4.19
C GLU A 289 9.76 -11.53 5.66
N TYR A 290 9.94 -12.80 5.89
CA TYR A 290 10.22 -13.39 7.20
C TYR A 290 11.06 -14.65 7.00
N THR A 291 11.75 -15.04 8.05
CA THR A 291 12.47 -16.31 8.11
C THR A 291 11.70 -17.29 8.98
N LYS A 292 12.02 -18.58 8.81
CA LYS A 292 11.50 -19.61 9.69
C LYS A 292 11.80 -19.27 11.16
N ASP A 293 10.85 -19.51 12.03
CA ASP A 293 10.87 -19.24 13.47
C ASP A 293 10.75 -17.76 13.86
N ASP A 294 10.65 -16.83 12.90
CA ASP A 294 10.18 -15.46 13.18
C ASP A 294 8.78 -15.50 13.78
N SER A 295 8.47 -14.51 14.61
CA SER A 295 7.21 -14.52 15.34
C SER A 295 6.53 -13.14 15.32
N GLY A 296 5.20 -13.18 15.48
CA GLY A 296 4.39 -11.99 15.64
C GLY A 296 3.18 -12.25 16.55
N TRP A 297 2.72 -11.20 17.19
CA TRP A 297 1.51 -11.24 18.01
C TRP A 297 0.32 -10.78 17.18
N ILE A 298 -0.64 -11.67 16.98
CA ILE A 298 -1.86 -11.41 16.22
C ILE A 298 -3.00 -11.01 17.14
N PHE A 299 -3.76 -10.01 16.70
CA PHE A 299 -4.95 -9.46 17.35
C PHE A 299 -6.07 -9.32 16.33
N ILE A 300 -7.29 -9.35 16.83
CA ILE A 300 -8.46 -8.88 16.07
C ILE A 300 -8.99 -7.61 16.72
N GLN A 301 -9.18 -6.58 15.93
CA GLN A 301 -9.84 -5.35 16.33
C GLN A 301 -11.34 -5.51 16.06
N SER A 302 -12.18 -5.42 17.11
CA SER A 302 -13.62 -5.21 16.95
C SER A 302 -13.87 -3.71 16.86
N LEU A 303 -14.38 -3.24 15.72
CA LEU A 303 -14.55 -1.81 15.40
C LEU A 303 -15.98 -1.34 15.59
N ASP A 304 -16.16 -0.06 15.93
CA ASP A 304 -17.48 0.57 15.79
C ASP A 304 -17.88 0.73 14.30
N LYS A 305 -19.17 0.88 14.05
CA LYS A 305 -19.71 0.98 12.68
C LYS A 305 -19.09 2.13 11.88
N ASN A 306 -18.90 3.31 12.47
CA ASN A 306 -18.37 4.46 11.73
C ASN A 306 -16.92 4.23 11.29
N SER A 307 -16.09 3.62 12.17
CA SER A 307 -14.73 3.24 11.86
C SER A 307 -14.70 2.17 10.77
N ALA A 308 -15.53 1.15 10.88
CA ALA A 308 -15.61 0.08 9.91
C ALA A 308 -15.98 0.58 8.51
N GLU A 309 -17.01 1.42 8.40
CA GLU A 309 -17.43 2.02 7.14
C GLU A 309 -16.36 2.94 6.57
N PHE A 310 -15.71 3.77 7.40
CA PHE A 310 -14.64 4.65 6.94
C PHE A 310 -13.45 3.88 6.37
N TYR A 311 -12.97 2.86 7.07
CA TYR A 311 -11.82 2.06 6.60
C TYR A 311 -12.17 1.21 5.39
N LYS A 312 -13.43 0.75 5.29
CA LYS A 312 -13.90 0.08 4.08
C LYS A 312 -13.89 1.03 2.87
N ASP A 313 -14.47 2.22 2.99
CA ASP A 313 -14.47 3.22 1.92
C ASP A 313 -13.04 3.60 1.52
N LEU A 314 -12.12 3.70 2.49
CA LEU A 314 -10.70 3.98 2.23
C LEU A 314 -10.03 2.86 1.43
N ASP A 315 -10.27 1.60 1.78
CA ASP A 315 -9.73 0.46 1.03
C ASP A 315 -10.32 0.40 -0.38
N ASP A 316 -11.62 0.56 -0.53
CA ASP A 316 -12.30 0.63 -1.83
C ASP A 316 -11.72 1.74 -2.72
N GLN A 317 -11.42 2.93 -2.14
CA GLN A 317 -10.77 4.03 -2.86
C GLN A 317 -9.35 3.67 -3.29
N LEU A 318 -8.56 3.05 -2.42
CA LEU A 318 -7.19 2.62 -2.74
C LEU A 318 -7.17 1.57 -3.85
N GLN A 319 -8.13 0.66 -3.88
CA GLN A 319 -8.30 -0.32 -4.95
C GLN A 319 -8.73 0.35 -6.27
N ALA A 320 -9.67 1.29 -6.21
CA ALA A 320 -10.13 2.03 -7.39
C ALA A 320 -9.00 2.85 -8.04
N ILE A 321 -8.10 3.45 -7.26
CA ILE A 321 -6.94 4.21 -7.80
C ILE A 321 -6.01 3.31 -8.62
N GLN A 322 -5.90 2.02 -8.29
CA GLN A 322 -5.06 1.08 -9.02
C GLN A 322 -5.69 0.58 -10.33
N ASN A 323 -6.98 0.77 -10.51
CA ASN A 323 -7.71 0.33 -11.69
C ASN A 323 -8.36 1.52 -12.42
N PRO A 324 -7.79 1.99 -13.54
CA PRO A 324 -8.30 3.16 -14.27
C PRO A 324 -9.68 2.95 -14.91
N PHE A 325 -10.23 1.74 -14.88
CA PHE A 325 -11.54 1.40 -15.43
C PHE A 325 -12.65 1.34 -14.38
N VAL A 326 -12.32 1.56 -13.11
CA VAL A 326 -13.28 1.60 -12.00
C VAL A 326 -13.62 3.05 -11.68
N GLU A 327 -14.90 3.32 -11.37
CA GLU A 327 -15.32 4.64 -10.93
C GLU A 327 -14.62 5.02 -9.61
N PRO A 328 -14.23 6.30 -9.44
CA PRO A 328 -13.63 6.77 -8.20
C PRO A 328 -14.58 6.58 -7.01
N VAL A 329 -14.09 5.98 -5.95
CA VAL A 329 -14.82 5.84 -4.69
C VAL A 329 -14.58 7.09 -3.83
N PHE A 330 -15.65 7.64 -3.28
CA PHE A 330 -15.57 8.78 -2.36
C PHE A 330 -15.74 8.30 -0.92
N ILE A 331 -14.78 8.65 -0.07
CA ILE A 331 -14.86 8.32 1.36
C ILE A 331 -15.99 9.10 2.03
N ASN A 332 -16.94 8.41 2.65
CA ASN A 332 -17.97 9.01 3.48
C ASN A 332 -17.34 9.52 4.78
N THR A 333 -17.26 10.84 4.92
CA THR A 333 -16.66 11.43 6.11
C THR A 333 -17.58 11.21 7.30
N LYS A 334 -16.99 10.82 8.43
CA LYS A 334 -17.70 10.66 9.70
C LYS A 334 -17.54 11.87 10.61
N ILE A 335 -16.86 12.92 10.12
CA ILE A 335 -16.66 14.20 10.82
C ILE A 335 -17.15 15.32 9.93
N PRO A 336 -18.21 16.04 10.26
CA PRO A 336 -18.70 17.14 9.44
C PRO A 336 -17.62 18.19 9.12
N GLY A 337 -17.40 18.45 7.83
CA GLY A 337 -16.44 19.45 7.36
C GLY A 337 -14.96 19.00 7.28
N ALA A 338 -14.61 17.82 7.78
CA ALA A 338 -13.29 17.21 7.67
C ALA A 338 -13.37 15.86 6.98
N ILE A 339 -12.23 15.37 6.46
CA ILE A 339 -12.11 13.97 6.01
C ILE A 339 -11.60 13.16 7.20
N GLY A 340 -12.18 12.01 7.47
CA GLY A 340 -11.68 11.13 8.51
C GLY A 340 -12.72 10.52 9.41
N VAL A 341 -12.27 9.99 10.53
CA VAL A 341 -13.08 9.28 11.51
C VAL A 341 -12.61 9.57 12.94
N PHE A 342 -13.56 9.68 13.85
CA PHE A 342 -13.34 9.53 15.27
C PHE A 342 -14.17 8.34 15.74
N GLY A 343 -13.49 7.26 16.07
CA GLY A 343 -14.12 5.99 16.34
C GLY A 343 -13.51 5.26 17.52
N SER A 344 -13.94 4.04 17.70
CA SER A 344 -13.53 3.19 18.80
C SER A 344 -13.35 1.74 18.35
N GLY A 345 -12.57 1.01 19.12
CA GLY A 345 -12.40 -0.42 18.93
C GLY A 345 -11.98 -1.11 20.21
N VAL A 346 -12.11 -2.42 20.20
CA VAL A 346 -11.62 -3.30 21.28
C VAL A 346 -10.72 -4.34 20.65
N LEU A 347 -9.57 -4.58 21.27
CA LEU A 347 -8.64 -5.62 20.81
C LEU A 347 -8.98 -6.95 21.49
N SER A 348 -8.86 -8.04 20.74
CA SER A 348 -8.80 -9.39 21.30
C SER A 348 -7.58 -9.56 22.20
N ASP A 349 -7.54 -10.65 22.95
CA ASP A 349 -6.27 -11.16 23.45
C ASP A 349 -5.32 -11.45 22.29
N SER A 350 -4.03 -11.33 22.55
CA SER A 350 -3.01 -11.63 21.55
C SER A 350 -2.70 -13.11 21.48
N VAL A 351 -2.51 -13.61 20.27
CA VAL A 351 -2.03 -14.97 20.03
C VAL A 351 -0.68 -14.91 19.34
N LEU A 352 0.30 -15.61 19.89
CA LEU A 352 1.62 -15.73 19.27
C LEU A 352 1.52 -16.63 18.04
N PHE A 353 1.99 -16.12 16.90
CA PHE A 353 2.16 -16.88 15.67
C PHE A 353 3.65 -16.99 15.37
N ILE A 354 4.11 -18.18 15.00
CA ILE A 354 5.49 -18.47 14.62
C ILE A 354 5.47 -18.95 13.17
N TYR A 355 6.27 -18.32 12.31
CA TYR A 355 6.37 -18.68 10.90
C TYR A 355 7.02 -20.06 10.74
N PRO A 356 6.34 -21.02 10.08
CA PRO A 356 6.81 -22.41 10.00
C PRO A 356 7.90 -22.61 8.96
N ARG A 357 8.09 -21.67 8.04
CA ARG A 357 9.09 -21.73 6.96
C ARG A 357 9.51 -20.31 6.57
N ASP A 358 10.56 -20.20 5.75
CA ASP A 358 10.96 -18.96 5.11
C ASP A 358 9.89 -18.47 4.13
N HIS A 359 9.80 -17.17 3.96
CA HIS A 359 8.95 -16.57 2.92
C HIS A 359 9.42 -17.05 1.54
N PRO A 360 8.53 -17.48 0.64
CA PRO A 360 8.89 -18.02 -0.66
C PRO A 360 9.52 -16.99 -1.62
#